data_3e2d6d36c20d607b68cd20be111ab136
#
_entry.id   3e2d6d36c20d607b68cd20be111ab136
#
_cell.length_a   1.000
_cell.length_b   1.000
_cell.length_c   1.000
_cell.angle_alpha   90.00
_cell.angle_beta   90.00
_cell.angle_gamma   90.00
#
_symmetry.space_group_name_H-M   'P 1'
#
loop_
_entity.id
_entity.type
_entity.pdbx_description
1 polymer ?
#
loop_
_entity_poly.entity_id
_entity_poly.type
_entity_poly.pdbx_seq_one_letter_code
_entity_poly.pdbx_strand_id
1 'polypeptide(L)'
;MDYALKERIGKPELFTGRKEELAYFLKWINDIKDEKSMSTAILARRKMGKTAIMERLFNITFFKNDGVIPFYYEVKENKMWVVDFCQDFFFTFIYQYIAFKTRQTEYLKPEDTSDFDKLSALAKKEGLDYLTGIIAGVSHAVTYEKIDILWNMVREAPQTIAFRQKELILQMIDEFQFLNAIEIGDRQKIVKIANQSTIVD
;
A
#
# COMPACT_ATOMS: atom_id res chain seq x y z
N MET A 1 17.07 -8.04 -15.12
CA MET A 1 16.14 -6.98 -14.69
C MET A 1 16.01 -7.11 -13.19
N ASP A 2 16.38 -6.07 -12.45
CA ASP A 2 16.22 -6.10 -11.01
C ASP A 2 14.74 -5.93 -10.64
N TYR A 3 14.32 -6.60 -9.56
CA TYR A 3 12.96 -6.49 -9.07
C TYR A 3 12.90 -5.46 -7.94
N ALA A 4 12.07 -4.46 -8.07
CA ALA A 4 11.74 -3.60 -6.96
C ALA A 4 10.87 -4.39 -5.96
N LEU A 5 9.75 -4.93 -6.45
CA LEU A 5 8.87 -5.82 -5.70
C LEU A 5 9.02 -7.26 -6.21
N LYS A 6 9.14 -8.25 -5.31
CA LYS A 6 9.23 -9.66 -5.70
C LYS A 6 7.91 -10.13 -6.32
N GLU A 7 7.96 -10.53 -7.60
CA GLU A 7 6.79 -11.07 -8.29
C GLU A 7 6.53 -12.54 -7.91
N ARG A 8 5.28 -12.91 -7.67
CA ARG A 8 4.89 -14.29 -7.34
C ARG A 8 5.14 -15.25 -8.49
N ILE A 9 5.08 -14.77 -9.72
CA ILE A 9 5.37 -15.57 -10.92
C ILE A 9 6.87 -15.90 -11.06
N GLY A 10 7.73 -15.27 -10.27
CA GLY A 10 9.17 -15.42 -10.34
C GLY A 10 9.82 -14.45 -11.31
N LYS A 11 10.68 -14.94 -12.21
CA LYS A 11 11.42 -14.06 -13.13
C LYS A 11 10.49 -13.39 -14.16
N PRO A 12 10.78 -12.12 -14.58
CA PRO A 12 9.98 -11.39 -15.58
C PRO A 12 9.73 -12.16 -16.87
N GLU A 13 10.71 -12.96 -17.28
CA GLU A 13 10.65 -13.75 -18.51
C GLU A 13 9.57 -14.84 -18.44
N LEU A 14 9.15 -15.23 -17.22
CA LEU A 14 8.10 -16.22 -16.99
C LEU A 14 6.69 -15.61 -17.11
N PHE A 15 6.59 -14.27 -17.17
CA PHE A 15 5.30 -13.60 -17.35
C PHE A 15 4.86 -13.76 -18.81
N THR A 16 3.99 -14.73 -19.05
CA THR A 16 3.49 -15.08 -20.38
C THR A 16 1.97 -14.92 -20.45
N GLY A 17 1.46 -14.71 -21.66
CA GLY A 17 0.02 -14.83 -21.97
C GLY A 17 -0.84 -13.63 -21.69
N ARG A 18 -0.41 -12.54 -21.09
CA ARG A 18 -1.25 -11.36 -20.78
C ARG A 18 -0.70 -10.07 -21.38
N LYS A 19 -0.23 -10.15 -22.60
CA LYS A 19 0.40 -9.01 -23.28
C LYS A 19 -0.58 -7.89 -23.57
N GLU A 20 -1.81 -8.25 -23.93
CA GLU A 20 -2.85 -7.26 -24.26
C GLU A 20 -3.33 -6.51 -23.01
N GLU A 21 -3.59 -7.23 -21.92
CA GLU A 21 -3.99 -6.61 -20.65
C GLU A 21 -2.85 -5.76 -20.07
N LEU A 22 -1.61 -6.24 -20.15
CA LEU A 22 -0.45 -5.46 -19.71
C LEU A 22 -0.30 -4.18 -20.55
N ALA A 23 -0.44 -4.26 -21.87
CA ALA A 23 -0.39 -3.11 -22.76
C ALA A 23 -1.51 -2.11 -22.47
N TYR A 24 -2.73 -2.61 -22.21
CA TYR A 24 -3.87 -1.78 -21.80
C TYR A 24 -3.57 -1.01 -20.52
N PHE A 25 -3.09 -1.69 -19.45
CA PHE A 25 -2.80 -1.01 -18.19
C PHE A 25 -1.60 -0.08 -18.28
N LEU A 26 -0.59 -0.40 -19.08
CA LEU A 26 0.54 0.53 -19.30
C LEU A 26 0.10 1.80 -20.04
N LYS A 27 -0.82 1.68 -21.00
CA LYS A 27 -1.44 2.85 -21.63
C LYS A 27 -2.26 3.63 -20.61
N TRP A 28 -3.11 2.96 -19.82
CA TRP A 28 -3.92 3.57 -18.77
C TRP A 28 -3.06 4.32 -17.73
N ILE A 29 -1.90 3.74 -17.32
CA ILE A 29 -0.94 4.41 -16.44
C ILE A 29 -0.34 5.65 -17.13
N ASN A 30 -0.05 5.57 -18.42
CA ASN A 30 0.46 6.72 -19.14
C ASN A 30 -0.58 7.84 -19.24
N ASP A 31 -1.87 7.51 -19.39
CA ASP A 31 -2.98 8.45 -19.44
C ASP A 31 -3.21 9.18 -18.08
N ILE A 32 -2.64 8.68 -16.95
CA ILE A 32 -2.63 9.38 -15.65
C ILE A 32 -1.94 10.74 -15.78
N LYS A 33 -0.85 10.82 -16.55
CA LYS A 33 -0.07 12.05 -16.74
C LYS A 33 -0.87 13.16 -17.45
N ASP A 34 -1.83 12.75 -18.25
CA ASP A 34 -2.73 13.65 -18.98
C ASP A 34 -4.04 13.89 -18.20
N GLU A 35 -4.13 13.42 -16.94
CA GLU A 35 -5.34 13.49 -16.09
C GLU A 35 -6.58 12.85 -16.74
N LYS A 36 -6.37 11.87 -17.63
CA LYS A 36 -7.44 11.19 -18.38
C LYS A 36 -7.84 9.84 -17.76
N SER A 37 -7.03 9.31 -16.85
CA SER A 37 -7.32 8.02 -16.21
C SER A 37 -8.32 8.16 -15.08
N MET A 38 -9.28 7.24 -15.03
CA MET A 38 -10.24 7.10 -13.95
C MET A 38 -9.91 5.85 -13.14
N SER A 39 -10.44 5.76 -11.91
CA SER A 39 -10.31 4.53 -11.11
C SER A 39 -10.84 3.34 -11.89
N THR A 40 -10.14 2.21 -11.82
CA THR A 40 -10.53 0.98 -12.50
C THR A 40 -10.45 -0.23 -11.56
N ALA A 41 -11.24 -1.27 -11.85
CA ALA A 41 -11.24 -2.51 -11.10
C ALA A 41 -10.89 -3.70 -12.02
N ILE A 42 -9.94 -4.52 -11.58
CA ILE A 42 -9.58 -5.77 -12.27
C ILE A 42 -10.41 -6.91 -11.70
N LEU A 43 -11.44 -7.31 -12.43
CA LEU A 43 -12.31 -8.42 -12.05
C LEU A 43 -11.89 -9.70 -12.78
N ALA A 44 -11.52 -10.72 -12.03
CA ALA A 44 -11.21 -12.04 -12.57
C ALA A 44 -11.44 -13.12 -11.52
N ARG A 45 -11.61 -14.37 -11.97
CA ARG A 45 -11.70 -15.52 -11.06
C ARG A 45 -10.40 -15.67 -10.26
N ARG A 46 -10.49 -16.34 -9.11
CA ARG A 46 -9.31 -16.68 -8.28
C ARG A 46 -8.27 -17.43 -9.13
N LYS A 47 -6.99 -17.23 -8.88
CA LYS A 47 -5.85 -17.83 -9.59
C LYS A 47 -5.70 -17.44 -11.08
N MET A 48 -6.39 -16.40 -11.53
CA MET A 48 -6.25 -15.90 -12.91
C MET A 48 -5.13 -14.87 -13.10
N GLY A 49 -4.21 -14.74 -12.14
CA GLY A 49 -3.00 -13.91 -12.26
C GLY A 49 -3.24 -12.39 -12.10
N LYS A 50 -4.29 -11.94 -11.38
CA LYS A 50 -4.49 -10.51 -11.06
C LYS A 50 -3.28 -9.93 -10.33
N THR A 51 -2.89 -10.58 -9.23
CA THR A 51 -1.71 -10.18 -8.44
C THR A 51 -0.45 -10.08 -9.29
N ALA A 52 -0.20 -11.08 -10.15
CA ALA A 52 0.98 -11.08 -11.02
C ALA A 52 1.00 -9.89 -12.00
N ILE A 53 -0.17 -9.46 -12.52
CA ILE A 53 -0.26 -8.25 -13.34
C ILE A 53 0.06 -7.02 -12.50
N MET A 54 -0.50 -6.89 -11.30
CA MET A 54 -0.31 -5.70 -10.44
C MET A 54 1.14 -5.59 -9.98
N GLU A 55 1.76 -6.69 -9.54
CA GLU A 55 3.19 -6.74 -9.18
C GLU A 55 4.08 -6.35 -10.37
N ARG A 56 3.74 -6.84 -11.58
CA ARG A 56 4.44 -6.50 -12.81
C ARG A 56 4.30 -5.03 -13.18
N LEU A 57 3.09 -4.46 -13.06
CA LEU A 57 2.84 -3.04 -13.30
C LEU A 57 3.60 -2.17 -12.32
N PHE A 58 3.66 -2.57 -11.02
CA PHE A 58 4.47 -1.89 -10.03
C PHE A 58 5.94 -1.84 -10.46
N ASN A 59 6.54 -2.99 -10.78
CA ASN A 59 7.94 -3.06 -11.16
C ASN A 59 8.24 -2.24 -12.43
N ILE A 60 7.42 -2.36 -13.47
CA ILE A 60 7.61 -1.58 -14.70
C ILE A 60 7.53 -0.07 -14.40
N THR A 61 6.52 0.37 -13.64
CA THR A 61 6.34 1.78 -13.30
C THR A 61 7.47 2.29 -12.42
N PHE A 62 7.90 1.49 -11.44
CA PHE A 62 9.02 1.80 -10.57
C PHE A 62 10.30 2.05 -11.37
N PHE A 63 10.68 1.13 -12.26
CA PHE A 63 11.93 1.25 -13.02
C PHE A 63 11.87 2.26 -14.16
N LYS A 64 10.70 2.44 -14.77
CA LYS A 64 10.48 3.45 -15.81
C LYS A 64 10.70 4.86 -15.28
N ASN A 65 10.31 5.13 -14.04
CA ASN A 65 10.52 6.40 -13.34
C ASN A 65 10.12 7.64 -14.18
N ASP A 66 8.97 7.58 -14.80
CA ASP A 66 8.50 8.60 -15.75
C ASP A 66 7.42 9.53 -15.18
N GLY A 67 7.48 9.80 -13.87
CA GLY A 67 6.63 10.77 -13.19
C GLY A 67 5.40 10.17 -12.49
N VAL A 68 5.17 8.85 -12.57
CA VAL A 68 4.12 8.16 -11.82
C VAL A 68 4.76 7.28 -10.74
N ILE A 69 4.38 7.51 -9.48
CA ILE A 69 4.88 6.77 -8.31
C ILE A 69 3.97 5.58 -8.07
N PRO A 70 4.46 4.34 -8.19
CA PRO A 70 3.63 3.17 -7.90
C PRO A 70 3.55 2.90 -6.41
N PHE A 71 2.35 2.60 -5.93
CA PHE A 71 2.06 2.06 -4.61
C PHE A 71 1.24 0.79 -4.76
N TYR A 72 1.69 -0.31 -4.16
CA TYR A 72 1.01 -1.59 -4.16
C TYR A 72 0.78 -2.07 -2.73
N TYR A 73 -0.46 -2.42 -2.43
CA TYR A 73 -0.84 -2.99 -1.15
C TYR A 73 -1.76 -4.20 -1.36
N GLU A 74 -1.46 -5.30 -0.68
CA GLU A 74 -2.29 -6.50 -0.65
C GLU A 74 -3.01 -6.60 0.69
N VAL A 75 -4.35 -6.59 0.65
CA VAL A 75 -5.16 -6.77 1.85
C VAL A 75 -5.06 -8.20 2.32
N LYS A 76 -4.67 -8.41 3.57
CA LYS A 76 -4.49 -9.76 4.15
C LYS A 76 -5.83 -10.48 4.32
N GLU A 77 -5.85 -11.79 4.03
CA GLU A 77 -7.05 -12.64 4.11
C GLU A 77 -7.56 -12.87 5.55
N ASN A 78 -6.75 -12.58 6.56
CA ASN A 78 -7.10 -12.78 7.96
C ASN A 78 -7.86 -11.57 8.53
N LYS A 79 -8.66 -11.82 9.57
CA LYS A 79 -9.25 -10.75 10.37
C LYS A 79 -8.15 -9.87 10.95
N MET A 80 -8.32 -8.57 10.80
CA MET A 80 -7.36 -7.58 11.25
C MET A 80 -8.09 -6.43 11.95
N TRP A 81 -7.52 -5.96 13.04
CA TRP A 81 -8.00 -4.77 13.72
C TRP A 81 -7.73 -3.52 12.86
N VAL A 82 -8.67 -2.59 12.82
CA VAL A 82 -8.57 -1.39 11.96
C VAL A 82 -7.30 -0.59 12.20
N VAL A 83 -6.84 -0.49 13.46
CA VAL A 83 -5.60 0.23 13.79
C VAL A 83 -4.39 -0.48 13.19
N ASP A 84 -4.32 -1.82 13.32
CA ASP A 84 -3.24 -2.63 12.77
C ASP A 84 -3.23 -2.56 11.24
N PHE A 85 -4.42 -2.58 10.60
CA PHE A 85 -4.57 -2.37 9.16
C PHE A 85 -4.07 -0.99 8.73
N CYS A 86 -4.52 0.06 9.41
CA CYS A 86 -4.12 1.43 9.09
C CYS A 86 -2.60 1.60 9.21
N GLN A 87 -2.01 1.02 10.25
CA GLN A 87 -0.57 1.08 10.47
C GLN A 87 0.19 0.33 9.37
N ASP A 88 -0.18 -0.92 9.08
CA ASP A 88 0.45 -1.74 8.04
C ASP A 88 0.35 -1.07 6.65
N PHE A 89 -0.83 -0.56 6.29
CA PHE A 89 -1.05 0.17 5.04
C PHE A 89 -0.17 1.43 4.96
N PHE A 90 -0.16 2.23 6.04
CA PHE A 90 0.58 3.49 6.07
C PHE A 90 2.09 3.27 5.97
N PHE A 91 2.65 2.34 6.75
CA PHE A 91 4.05 1.98 6.67
C PHE A 91 4.43 1.47 5.29
N THR A 92 3.64 0.55 4.71
CA THR A 92 3.86 0.03 3.36
C THR A 92 3.91 1.18 2.34
N PHE A 93 2.96 2.11 2.43
CA PHE A 93 2.91 3.26 1.53
C PHE A 93 4.16 4.16 1.67
N ILE A 94 4.52 4.57 2.88
CA ILE A 94 5.64 5.48 3.11
C ILE A 94 6.97 4.83 2.69
N TYR A 95 7.18 3.57 3.01
CA TYR A 95 8.39 2.86 2.60
C TYR A 95 8.50 2.72 1.07
N GLN A 96 7.42 2.39 0.37
CA GLN A 96 7.41 2.31 -1.10
C GLN A 96 7.62 3.69 -1.73
N TYR A 97 7.04 4.72 -1.14
CA TYR A 97 7.24 6.10 -1.58
C TYR A 97 8.71 6.52 -1.41
N ILE A 98 9.33 6.30 -0.23
CA ILE A 98 10.75 6.57 0.00
C ILE A 98 11.62 5.76 -0.97
N ALA A 99 11.37 4.46 -1.14
CA ALA A 99 12.09 3.62 -2.07
C ALA A 99 12.07 4.16 -3.51
N PHE A 100 10.88 4.64 -3.96
CA PHE A 100 10.76 5.23 -5.28
C PHE A 100 11.54 6.55 -5.39
N LYS A 101 11.44 7.43 -4.41
CA LYS A 101 12.10 8.75 -4.41
C LYS A 101 13.62 8.63 -4.36
N THR A 102 14.14 7.69 -3.59
CA THR A 102 15.58 7.47 -3.40
C THR A 102 16.18 6.47 -4.38
N ARG A 103 15.34 5.72 -5.10
CA ARG A 103 15.71 4.59 -5.97
C ARG A 103 16.39 3.43 -5.22
N GLN A 104 16.17 3.34 -3.91
CA GLN A 104 16.74 2.30 -3.04
C GLN A 104 15.69 1.20 -2.81
N THR A 105 15.83 0.08 -3.49
CA THR A 105 14.85 -1.04 -3.42
C THR A 105 14.88 -1.78 -2.08
N GLU A 106 15.90 -1.58 -1.27
CA GLU A 106 16.00 -2.14 0.08
C GLU A 106 14.86 -1.67 1.00
N TYR A 107 14.37 -0.44 0.82
CA TYR A 107 13.24 0.08 1.59
C TYR A 107 11.89 -0.58 1.25
N LEU A 108 11.81 -1.37 0.18
CA LEU A 108 10.63 -2.17 -0.14
C LEU A 108 10.48 -3.42 0.75
N LYS A 109 11.49 -3.73 1.56
CA LYS A 109 11.50 -4.85 2.50
C LYS A 109 11.93 -4.37 3.89
N PRO A 110 11.14 -3.51 4.52
CA PRO A 110 11.49 -2.99 5.84
C PRO A 110 11.52 -4.14 6.85
N GLU A 111 12.52 -4.12 7.74
CA GLU A 111 12.65 -5.08 8.84
C GLU A 111 11.63 -4.80 9.94
N ASP A 112 11.23 -3.53 10.10
CA ASP A 112 10.30 -3.07 11.13
C ASP A 112 9.26 -2.12 10.52
N THR A 113 7.99 -2.51 10.61
CA THR A 113 6.85 -1.75 10.09
C THR A 113 5.97 -1.19 11.21
N SER A 114 6.51 -1.03 12.43
CA SER A 114 5.75 -0.56 13.59
C SER A 114 6.34 0.67 14.29
N ASP A 115 7.59 1.03 13.99
CA ASP A 115 8.33 2.11 14.66
C ASP A 115 8.25 3.43 13.88
N PHE A 116 7.35 4.33 14.31
CA PHE A 116 7.17 5.64 13.70
C PHE A 116 8.39 6.56 13.83
N ASP A 117 9.19 6.41 14.90
CA ASP A 117 10.39 7.23 15.11
C ASP A 117 11.47 6.84 14.10
N LYS A 118 11.66 5.53 13.87
CA LYS A 118 12.56 5.04 12.81
C LYS A 118 12.11 5.48 11.44
N LEU A 119 10.80 5.40 11.14
CA LEU A 119 10.25 5.86 9.86
C LEU A 119 10.48 7.36 9.65
N SER A 120 10.27 8.16 10.68
CA SER A 120 10.51 9.61 10.66
C SER A 120 12.00 9.95 10.48
N ALA A 121 12.87 9.22 11.19
CA ALA A 121 14.32 9.37 11.06
C ALA A 121 14.80 9.00 9.65
N LEU A 122 14.25 7.92 9.06
CA LEU A 122 14.53 7.52 7.69
C LEU A 122 14.11 8.62 6.69
N ALA A 123 12.91 9.15 6.82
CA ALA A 123 12.42 10.21 5.95
C ALA A 123 13.35 11.44 5.98
N LYS A 124 13.82 11.85 7.17
CA LYS A 124 14.80 12.94 7.33
C LYS A 124 16.15 12.59 6.70
N LYS A 125 16.67 11.40 6.97
CA LYS A 125 17.95 10.92 6.41
C LYS A 125 17.95 11.01 4.88
N GLU A 126 16.83 10.68 4.24
CA GLU A 126 16.69 10.67 2.80
C GLU A 126 16.26 12.04 2.22
N GLY A 127 16.21 13.10 3.03
CA GLY A 127 15.85 14.46 2.58
C GLY A 127 14.36 14.64 2.25
N LEU A 128 13.49 13.79 2.82
CA LEU A 128 12.04 13.81 2.63
C LEU A 128 11.33 14.31 3.90
N ASP A 129 11.87 15.38 4.50
CA ASP A 129 11.41 15.95 5.78
C ASP A 129 9.92 16.29 5.81
N TYR A 130 9.34 16.63 4.64
CA TYR A 130 7.91 16.93 4.52
C TYR A 130 7.00 15.74 4.91
N LEU A 131 7.51 14.50 4.94
CA LEU A 131 6.77 13.33 5.40
C LEU A 131 6.61 13.29 6.92
N THR A 132 7.51 13.95 7.67
CA THR A 132 7.54 13.83 9.14
C THR A 132 6.26 14.32 9.80
N GLY A 133 5.60 15.33 9.24
CA GLY A 133 4.34 15.86 9.76
C GLY A 133 3.18 14.85 9.65
N ILE A 134 3.07 14.15 8.53
CA ILE A 134 2.02 13.14 8.36
C ILE A 134 2.34 11.88 9.19
N ILE A 135 3.62 11.49 9.29
CA ILE A 135 4.08 10.38 10.12
C ILE A 135 3.74 10.65 11.59
N ALA A 136 4.05 11.84 12.10
CA ALA A 136 3.73 12.24 13.48
C ALA A 136 2.21 12.26 13.74
N GLY A 137 1.43 12.76 12.78
CA GLY A 137 -0.04 12.77 12.89
C GLY A 137 -0.64 11.38 12.98
N VAL A 138 -0.19 10.44 12.13
CA VAL A 138 -0.64 9.04 12.17
C VAL A 138 -0.19 8.35 13.45
N SER A 139 1.07 8.54 13.87
CA SER A 139 1.60 8.04 15.15
C SER A 139 0.75 8.49 16.34
N HIS A 140 0.41 9.77 16.39
CA HIS A 140 -0.46 10.31 17.43
C HIS A 140 -1.87 9.69 17.41
N ALA A 141 -2.47 9.52 16.21
CA ALA A 141 -3.79 8.92 16.09
C ALA A 141 -3.79 7.43 16.52
N VAL A 142 -2.71 6.68 16.24
CA VAL A 142 -2.50 5.31 16.72
C VAL A 142 -2.36 5.28 18.24
N THR A 143 -1.48 6.12 18.81
CA THR A 143 -1.19 6.16 20.25
C THR A 143 -2.44 6.46 21.09
N TYR A 144 -3.30 7.34 20.60
CA TYR A 144 -4.52 7.76 21.32
C TYR A 144 -5.79 7.04 20.81
N GLU A 145 -5.64 5.99 20.03
CA GLU A 145 -6.73 5.16 19.48
C GLU A 145 -7.87 5.97 18.84
N LYS A 146 -7.52 7.06 18.14
CA LYS A 146 -8.48 7.93 17.44
C LYS A 146 -8.85 7.33 16.08
N ILE A 147 -9.64 6.27 16.10
CA ILE A 147 -9.90 5.40 14.93
C ILE A 147 -10.41 6.18 13.72
N ASP A 148 -11.41 7.05 13.88
CA ASP A 148 -11.98 7.81 12.75
C ASP A 148 -10.96 8.75 12.12
N ILE A 149 -10.14 9.41 12.96
CA ILE A 149 -9.08 10.30 12.50
C ILE A 149 -7.98 9.48 11.80
N LEU A 150 -7.56 8.37 12.41
CA LEU A 150 -6.56 7.47 11.87
C LEU A 150 -6.96 6.95 10.50
N TRP A 151 -8.19 6.42 10.38
CA TRP A 151 -8.71 5.91 9.12
C TRP A 151 -8.68 6.95 8.00
N ASN A 152 -9.18 8.17 8.29
CA ASN A 152 -9.19 9.24 7.30
C ASN A 152 -7.78 9.68 6.91
N MET A 153 -6.88 9.86 7.88
CA MET A 153 -5.50 10.25 7.61
C MET A 153 -4.77 9.22 6.75
N VAL A 154 -4.92 7.94 7.06
CA VAL A 154 -4.22 6.86 6.36
C VAL A 154 -4.77 6.67 4.95
N ARG A 155 -6.10 6.66 4.80
CA ARG A 155 -6.76 6.55 3.49
C ARG A 155 -6.37 7.70 2.55
N GLU A 156 -6.25 8.90 3.09
CA GLU A 156 -5.96 10.11 2.33
C GLU A 156 -4.46 10.40 2.19
N ALA A 157 -3.59 9.65 2.87
CA ALA A 157 -2.15 9.88 2.85
C ALA A 157 -1.56 9.92 1.43
N PRO A 158 -1.84 8.98 0.52
CA PRO A 158 -1.31 9.03 -0.84
C PRO A 158 -1.76 10.28 -1.58
N GLN A 159 -3.05 10.63 -1.51
CA GLN A 159 -3.60 11.81 -2.16
C GLN A 159 -3.03 13.11 -1.56
N THR A 160 -2.90 13.17 -0.24
CA THR A 160 -2.36 14.34 0.46
C THR A 160 -0.91 14.61 0.05
N ILE A 161 -0.09 13.57 -0.02
CA ILE A 161 1.31 13.69 -0.45
C ILE A 161 1.37 14.06 -1.93
N ALA A 162 0.62 13.38 -2.80
CA ALA A 162 0.54 13.67 -4.22
C ALA A 162 0.20 15.15 -4.48
N PHE A 163 -0.82 15.65 -3.81
CA PHE A 163 -1.25 17.04 -3.95
C PHE A 163 -0.18 18.05 -3.47
N ARG A 164 0.39 17.81 -2.28
CA ARG A 164 1.40 18.71 -1.70
C ARG A 164 2.69 18.76 -2.49
N GLN A 165 3.10 17.61 -3.04
CA GLN A 165 4.35 17.49 -3.80
C GLN A 165 4.16 17.69 -5.32
N LYS A 166 2.91 17.88 -5.77
CA LYS A 166 2.55 17.95 -7.20
C LYS A 166 3.01 16.72 -7.97
N GLU A 167 2.73 15.55 -7.40
CA GLU A 167 3.12 14.25 -7.91
C GLU A 167 1.90 13.40 -8.29
N LEU A 168 2.13 12.39 -9.11
CA LEU A 168 1.12 11.43 -9.51
C LEU A 168 1.40 10.09 -8.84
N ILE A 169 0.43 9.57 -8.08
CA ILE A 169 0.56 8.29 -7.38
C ILE A 169 -0.44 7.30 -7.97
N LEU A 170 0.08 6.18 -8.47
CA LEU A 170 -0.70 5.02 -8.88
C LEU A 170 -0.90 4.10 -7.67
N GLN A 171 -2.10 4.13 -7.10
CA GLN A 171 -2.45 3.24 -5.99
C GLN A 171 -3.08 1.95 -6.51
N MET A 172 -2.47 0.82 -6.20
CA MET A 172 -2.93 -0.52 -6.55
C MET A 172 -3.27 -1.30 -5.29
N ILE A 173 -4.54 -1.64 -5.08
CA ILE A 173 -5.01 -2.42 -3.94
C ILE A 173 -5.44 -3.81 -4.42
N ASP A 174 -4.73 -4.84 -3.98
CA ASP A 174 -5.06 -6.24 -4.26
C ASP A 174 -5.85 -6.87 -3.12
N GLU A 175 -6.57 -7.95 -3.43
CA GLU A 175 -7.41 -8.70 -2.49
C GLU A 175 -8.42 -7.82 -1.74
N PHE A 176 -8.93 -6.78 -2.40
CA PHE A 176 -9.81 -5.72 -1.87
C PHE A 176 -11.06 -6.27 -1.14
N GLN A 177 -11.54 -7.47 -1.52
CA GLN A 177 -12.69 -8.11 -0.86
C GLN A 177 -12.45 -8.39 0.64
N PHE A 178 -11.19 -8.51 1.08
CA PHE A 178 -10.87 -8.75 2.50
C PHE A 178 -10.94 -7.50 3.36
N LEU A 179 -11.19 -6.32 2.81
CA LEU A 179 -11.51 -5.14 3.60
C LEU A 179 -12.74 -5.36 4.50
N ASN A 180 -13.67 -6.24 4.10
CA ASN A 180 -14.82 -6.62 4.92
C ASN A 180 -14.45 -7.42 6.18
N ALA A 181 -13.21 -7.94 6.28
CA ALA A 181 -12.71 -8.65 7.45
C ALA A 181 -12.03 -7.73 8.47
N ILE A 182 -11.98 -6.41 8.18
CA ILE A 182 -11.42 -5.42 9.11
C ILE A 182 -12.43 -5.16 10.21
N GLU A 183 -12.01 -5.40 11.45
CA GLU A 183 -12.84 -5.21 12.63
C GLU A 183 -12.73 -3.76 13.14
N ILE A 184 -13.90 -3.11 13.27
CA ILE A 184 -14.03 -1.74 13.80
C ILE A 184 -14.80 -1.86 15.11
N GLY A 185 -14.20 -1.43 16.23
CA GLY A 185 -14.86 -1.47 17.55
C GLY A 185 -13.86 -1.37 18.70
N ASP A 186 -14.33 -1.57 19.92
CA ASP A 186 -13.46 -1.59 21.10
C ASP A 186 -12.74 -2.94 21.19
N ARG A 187 -11.42 -2.93 21.02
CA ARG A 187 -10.55 -4.14 21.07
C ARG A 187 -10.80 -4.95 22.34
N GLN A 188 -11.03 -4.30 23.47
CA GLN A 188 -11.31 -4.98 24.73
C GLN A 188 -12.68 -5.67 24.76
N LYS A 189 -13.70 -5.13 24.08
CA LYS A 189 -15.02 -5.77 23.94
C LYS A 189 -14.97 -6.98 23.04
N ILE A 190 -14.23 -6.90 21.93
CA ILE A 190 -14.09 -8.01 20.97
C ILE A 190 -13.34 -9.19 21.60
N VAL A 191 -12.25 -8.93 22.33
CA VAL A 191 -11.52 -9.97 23.08
C VAL A 191 -12.38 -10.60 24.17
N LYS A 192 -13.24 -9.83 24.87
CA LYS A 192 -14.17 -10.39 25.87
C LYS A 192 -15.23 -11.28 25.23
N ILE A 193 -15.78 -10.89 24.07
CA ILE A 193 -16.76 -11.70 23.34
C ILE A 193 -16.13 -12.98 22.80
N ALA A 194 -14.91 -12.91 22.23
CA ALA A 194 -14.17 -14.08 21.76
C ALA A 194 -13.86 -15.05 22.90
N ASN A 195 -13.45 -14.55 24.07
CA ASN A 195 -13.16 -15.38 25.23
C ASN A 195 -14.43 -15.95 25.90
N GLN A 196 -15.59 -15.34 25.74
CA GLN A 196 -16.85 -15.87 26.23
C GLN A 196 -17.46 -16.94 25.30
N SER A 197 -17.18 -16.88 24.00
CA SER A 197 -17.61 -17.90 23.04
C SER A 197 -16.76 -19.18 23.04
N THR A 198 -15.64 -19.20 23.78
CA THR A 198 -14.79 -20.39 23.91
C THR A 198 -15.13 -21.24 25.16
N ILE A 199 -16.18 -20.85 25.92
CA ILE A 199 -16.68 -21.60 27.07
C ILE A 199 -18.13 -22.03 26.76
N VAL A 200 -18.29 -22.88 25.79
CA VAL A 200 -19.44 -23.80 25.68
C VAL A 200 -18.92 -25.09 25.08
N ASP A 201 -18.81 -26.12 25.91
CA ASP A 201 -18.48 -27.50 25.59
C ASP A 201 -19.32 -28.08 24.48
#